data_bd6ce1b9cd4139e2d16ef50a10f72a0d
#
_entry.id   bd6ce1b9cd4139e2d16ef50a10f72a0d
#
_cell.length_a   1.000
_cell.length_b   1.000
_cell.length_c   1.000
_cell.angle_alpha   90.00
_cell.angle_beta   90.00
_cell.angle_gamma   90.00
#
_symmetry.space_group_name_H-M   'P 1'
#
loop_
_entity.id
_entity.type
_entity.pdbx_description
1 polymer ?
#
loop_
_entity_poly.entity_id
_entity_poly.type
_entity_poly.pdbx_seq_one_letter_code
_entity_poly.pdbx_strand_id
1 'polypeptide(L)'
;MAPREASGSAGEEQRERLLRVLSAATFLIFFQAYMVAPLIPRLATVFAVSGQTIGLIVPAYMIPYGVSTLFYGLLSDRLGRRRIMLASLLAFVVLTALTATAQSAAQMILWRLATGLGASGVVPLALALIGALFPYEQRGRPLGWLFGAMAGGMAFGSTVGALMEPLIGWRAIFLGVSLLGAGVLGLLVPYQRLLGEAPPATSGTLRDLFAAYGSLLGPGRGRRTYAYVLLNAVFHSGVFTWLGLYFFRRYGLGEVGIGLALLGYGVPGFLLGPPIGRLADRWGRRWLVPAGLGIAALAAGVLICDVSLVVAAVAVTLLSLGYDMTQPLLAGIVTALGGQRGGQAMGLNVFMLFTGFGLGSLLFGAALPLGFGAALALFSIVQLAAAVVALPLFRSETAQRAQAGPPQPA
;
A
#
# COMPACT_ATOMS: atom_id res chain seq x y z
N MET A 1 43.85 19.91 -5.88
CA MET A 1 42.58 19.65 -6.61
C MET A 1 41.77 18.48 -5.99
N ALA A 2 42.01 18.10 -4.75
CA ALA A 2 41.40 16.92 -4.11
C ALA A 2 40.25 17.15 -3.07
N PRO A 3 39.83 18.36 -2.64
CA PRO A 3 38.81 18.51 -1.60
C PRO A 3 37.35 18.48 -2.09
N ARG A 4 37.08 18.68 -3.39
CA ARG A 4 35.69 18.71 -3.92
C ARG A 4 35.08 17.33 -4.20
N GLU A 5 35.89 16.34 -4.55
CA GLU A 5 35.42 14.97 -4.81
C GLU A 5 35.06 14.24 -3.51
N ALA A 6 35.81 14.43 -2.42
CA ALA A 6 35.54 13.83 -1.12
C ALA A 6 34.25 14.36 -0.46
N SER A 7 33.86 15.62 -0.71
CA SER A 7 32.60 16.18 -0.19
C SER A 7 31.39 15.71 -0.98
N GLY A 8 31.53 15.38 -2.28
CA GLY A 8 30.48 14.80 -3.11
C GLY A 8 30.12 13.39 -2.69
N SER A 9 31.11 12.53 -2.49
CA SER A 9 30.92 11.13 -2.09
C SER A 9 30.30 10.99 -0.69
N ALA A 10 30.71 11.80 0.28
CA ALA A 10 30.12 11.82 1.62
C ALA A 10 28.65 12.24 1.61
N GLY A 11 28.27 13.21 0.76
CA GLY A 11 26.89 13.64 0.59
C GLY A 11 26.01 12.57 -0.07
N GLU A 12 26.53 11.85 -1.05
CA GLU A 12 25.83 10.72 -1.69
C GLU A 12 25.62 9.56 -0.70
N GLU A 13 26.63 9.22 0.06
CA GLU A 13 26.51 8.16 1.08
C GLU A 13 25.46 8.50 2.15
N GLN A 14 25.40 9.76 2.59
CA GLN A 14 24.36 10.20 3.53
C GLN A 14 22.94 10.08 2.95
N ARG A 15 22.74 10.43 1.66
CA ARG A 15 21.45 10.28 0.97
C ARG A 15 21.05 8.82 0.85
N GLU A 16 21.98 7.93 0.53
CA GLU A 16 21.74 6.49 0.44
C GLU A 16 21.39 5.87 1.81
N ARG A 17 22.08 6.26 2.87
CA ARG A 17 21.76 5.82 4.23
C ARG A 17 20.38 6.31 4.67
N LEU A 18 20.04 7.58 4.40
CA LEU A 18 18.70 8.13 4.67
C LEU A 18 17.63 7.36 3.89
N LEU A 19 17.87 7.04 2.62
CA LEU A 19 16.94 6.25 1.81
C LEU A 19 16.65 4.90 2.44
N ARG A 20 17.66 4.19 2.95
CA ARG A 20 17.48 2.90 3.65
C ARG A 20 16.63 3.05 4.91
N VAL A 21 16.85 4.11 5.71
CA VAL A 21 16.06 4.39 6.92
C VAL A 21 14.61 4.71 6.56
N LEU A 22 14.36 5.51 5.52
CA LEU A 22 13.00 5.80 5.03
C LEU A 22 12.30 4.55 4.49
N SER A 23 13.05 3.68 3.82
CA SER A 23 12.52 2.39 3.35
C SER A 23 12.17 1.47 4.52
N ALA A 24 12.99 1.43 5.57
CA ALA A 24 12.68 0.68 6.79
C ALA A 24 11.43 1.23 7.51
N ALA A 25 11.28 2.55 7.62
CA ALA A 25 10.07 3.18 8.16
C ALA A 25 8.82 2.78 7.34
N THR A 26 8.92 2.86 6.01
CA THR A 26 7.85 2.48 5.10
C THR A 26 7.50 1.01 5.23
N PHE A 27 8.50 0.12 5.27
CA PHE A 27 8.29 -1.31 5.49
C PHE A 27 7.52 -1.58 6.78
N LEU A 28 7.91 -0.97 7.92
CA LEU A 28 7.24 -1.18 9.21
C LEU A 28 5.79 -0.69 9.21
N ILE A 29 5.49 0.43 8.55
CA ILE A 29 4.13 0.95 8.42
C ILE A 29 3.23 -0.04 7.66
N PHE A 30 3.72 -0.57 6.54
CA PHE A 30 2.97 -1.55 5.74
C PHE A 30 2.92 -2.92 6.42
N PHE A 31 3.99 -3.34 7.07
CA PHE A 31 4.00 -4.56 7.91
C PHE A 31 2.90 -4.50 8.97
N GLN A 32 2.87 -3.42 9.76
CA GLN A 32 1.87 -3.21 10.82
C GLN A 32 0.43 -3.11 10.26
N ALA A 33 0.27 -2.51 9.09
CA ALA A 33 -1.03 -2.40 8.44
C ALA A 33 -1.62 -3.78 8.07
N TYR A 34 -0.77 -4.68 7.58
CA TYR A 34 -1.18 -5.97 7.01
C TYR A 34 -1.07 -7.15 7.97
N MET A 35 -0.28 -7.07 9.04
CA MET A 35 -0.13 -8.16 10.01
C MET A 35 -1.42 -8.53 10.75
N VAL A 36 -2.41 -7.64 10.78
CA VAL A 36 -3.64 -7.84 11.57
C VAL A 36 -4.71 -8.65 10.85
N ALA A 37 -4.76 -8.64 9.53
CA ALA A 37 -5.80 -9.32 8.76
C ALA A 37 -5.87 -10.84 9.04
N PRO A 38 -4.76 -11.60 9.01
CA PRO A 38 -4.77 -13.01 9.35
C PRO A 38 -5.05 -13.30 10.84
N LEU A 39 -4.90 -12.32 11.72
CA LEU A 39 -5.17 -12.45 13.16
C LEU A 39 -6.65 -12.24 13.53
N ILE A 40 -7.52 -11.87 12.59
CA ILE A 40 -8.95 -11.63 12.83
C ILE A 40 -9.62 -12.82 13.57
N PRO A 41 -9.42 -14.09 13.18
CA PRO A 41 -10.03 -15.22 13.90
C PRO A 41 -9.58 -15.28 15.36
N ARG A 42 -8.29 -15.13 15.61
CA ARG A 42 -7.70 -15.14 16.95
C ARG A 42 -8.19 -13.98 17.82
N LEU A 43 -8.19 -12.77 17.27
CA LEU A 43 -8.66 -11.58 17.98
C LEU A 43 -10.16 -11.62 18.27
N ALA A 44 -10.95 -12.25 17.41
CA ALA A 44 -12.38 -12.49 17.65
C ALA A 44 -12.59 -13.34 18.90
N THR A 45 -11.80 -14.42 19.07
CA THR A 45 -11.86 -15.26 20.27
C THR A 45 -11.33 -14.53 21.51
N VAL A 46 -10.23 -13.81 21.41
CA VAL A 46 -9.62 -13.07 22.53
C VAL A 46 -10.55 -12.00 23.10
N PHE A 47 -11.26 -11.27 22.25
CA PHE A 47 -12.19 -10.21 22.66
C PHE A 47 -13.64 -10.66 22.79
N ALA A 48 -13.92 -11.96 22.54
CA ALA A 48 -15.27 -12.54 22.57
C ALA A 48 -16.28 -11.77 21.70
N VAL A 49 -15.87 -11.37 20.49
CA VAL A 49 -16.70 -10.64 19.52
C VAL A 49 -16.75 -11.37 18.19
N SER A 50 -17.68 -10.96 17.31
CA SER A 50 -17.72 -11.51 15.95
C SER A 50 -16.48 -11.15 15.14
N GLY A 51 -16.10 -11.99 14.18
CA GLY A 51 -15.03 -11.68 13.22
C GLY A 51 -15.30 -10.38 12.44
N GLN A 52 -16.58 -10.07 12.18
CA GLN A 52 -16.99 -8.82 11.54
C GLN A 52 -16.70 -7.60 12.42
N THR A 53 -17.00 -7.68 13.72
CA THR A 53 -16.72 -6.58 14.66
C THR A 53 -15.23 -6.32 14.76
N ILE A 54 -14.43 -7.35 14.98
CA ILE A 54 -12.97 -7.15 15.08
C ILE A 54 -12.32 -6.84 13.73
N GLY A 55 -12.90 -7.28 12.61
CA GLY A 55 -12.45 -6.94 11.26
C GLY A 55 -12.45 -5.45 10.97
N LEU A 56 -13.22 -4.64 11.74
CA LEU A 56 -13.18 -3.16 11.66
C LEU A 56 -11.80 -2.56 12.00
N ILE A 57 -10.89 -3.31 12.61
CA ILE A 57 -9.50 -2.85 12.85
C ILE A 57 -8.73 -2.53 11.55
N VAL A 58 -9.13 -3.13 10.41
CA VAL A 58 -8.50 -2.86 9.10
C VAL A 58 -9.00 -1.54 8.53
N PRO A 59 -10.31 -1.32 8.28
CA PRO A 59 -10.78 -0.04 7.75
C PRO A 59 -10.55 1.12 8.73
N ALA A 60 -10.57 0.89 10.03
CA ALA A 60 -10.25 1.89 11.04
C ALA A 60 -8.82 2.45 10.93
N TYR A 61 -7.88 1.69 10.38
CA TYR A 61 -6.54 2.17 10.06
C TYR A 61 -6.46 2.76 8.65
N MET A 62 -6.97 2.03 7.66
CA MET A 62 -6.76 2.35 6.24
C MET A 62 -7.47 3.65 5.81
N ILE A 63 -8.74 3.85 6.20
CA ILE A 63 -9.51 5.03 5.79
C ILE A 63 -8.90 6.31 6.37
N PRO A 64 -8.64 6.42 7.69
CA PRO A 64 -7.99 7.61 8.26
C PRO A 64 -6.60 7.86 7.68
N TYR A 65 -5.82 6.79 7.41
CA TYR A 65 -4.53 6.89 6.75
C TYR A 65 -4.66 7.56 5.37
N GLY A 66 -5.56 7.05 4.52
CA GLY A 66 -5.81 7.59 3.19
C GLY A 66 -6.24 9.06 3.24
N VAL A 67 -7.25 9.37 4.05
CA VAL A 67 -7.79 10.74 4.19
C VAL A 67 -6.72 11.71 4.65
N SER A 68 -5.96 11.36 5.69
CA SER A 68 -4.92 12.23 6.24
C SER A 68 -3.77 12.47 5.27
N THR A 69 -3.44 11.51 4.41
CA THR A 69 -2.39 11.66 3.39
C THR A 69 -2.62 12.87 2.49
N LEU A 70 -3.88 13.23 2.21
CA LEU A 70 -4.20 14.42 1.39
C LEU A 70 -3.72 15.73 2.02
N PHE A 71 -3.68 15.79 3.35
CA PHE A 71 -3.37 17.00 4.10
C PHE A 71 -1.91 17.09 4.54
N TYR A 72 -1.19 15.98 4.64
CA TYR A 72 0.18 15.95 5.14
C TYR A 72 1.17 16.73 4.25
N GLY A 73 0.94 16.79 2.94
CA GLY A 73 1.71 17.66 2.05
C GLY A 73 1.62 19.11 2.48
N LEU A 74 0.38 19.64 2.55
CA LEU A 74 0.12 21.02 2.97
C LEU A 74 0.59 21.31 4.41
N LEU A 75 0.41 20.36 5.32
CA LEU A 75 0.84 20.48 6.71
C LEU A 75 2.37 20.54 6.80
N SER A 76 3.08 19.74 6.00
CA SER A 76 4.54 19.74 5.93
C SER A 76 5.11 21.04 5.36
N ASP A 77 4.39 21.66 4.41
CA ASP A 77 4.79 22.92 3.82
C ASP A 77 4.69 24.08 4.82
N ARG A 78 3.68 24.04 5.73
CA ARG A 78 3.45 25.06 6.76
C ARG A 78 4.31 24.89 8.02
N LEU A 79 4.42 23.66 8.52
CA LEU A 79 5.08 23.34 9.80
C LEU A 79 6.51 22.84 9.64
N GLY A 80 6.92 22.59 8.41
CA GLY A 80 8.22 22.03 8.05
C GLY A 80 8.20 20.50 7.95
N ARG A 81 8.72 20.01 6.83
CA ARG A 81 8.75 18.57 6.48
C ARG A 81 9.37 17.70 7.56
N ARG A 82 10.51 18.13 8.12
CA ARG A 82 11.19 17.44 9.19
C ARG A 82 10.30 17.21 10.42
N ARG A 83 9.63 18.27 10.91
CA ARG A 83 8.78 18.18 12.11
C ARG A 83 7.63 17.21 11.88
N ILE A 84 6.96 17.30 10.74
CA ILE A 84 5.82 16.45 10.41
C ILE A 84 6.24 15.00 10.25
N MET A 85 7.35 14.71 9.57
CA MET A 85 7.84 13.34 9.41
C MET A 85 8.19 12.68 10.75
N LEU A 86 8.94 13.38 11.60
CA LEU A 86 9.32 12.87 12.93
C LEU A 86 8.09 12.71 13.83
N ALA A 87 7.16 13.68 13.85
CA ALA A 87 5.92 13.59 14.63
C ALA A 87 5.04 12.43 14.15
N SER A 88 4.96 12.21 12.83
CA SER A 88 4.18 11.11 12.25
C SER A 88 4.77 9.75 12.61
N LEU A 89 6.09 9.60 12.55
CA LEU A 89 6.76 8.37 12.95
C LEU A 89 6.68 8.14 14.47
N LEU A 90 6.79 9.19 15.27
CA LEU A 90 6.58 9.11 16.72
C LEU A 90 5.14 8.68 17.05
N ALA A 91 4.15 9.28 16.38
CA ALA A 91 2.75 8.88 16.51
C ALA A 91 2.55 7.39 16.15
N PHE A 92 3.17 6.92 15.06
CA PHE A 92 3.17 5.50 14.70
C PHE A 92 3.73 4.63 15.84
N VAL A 93 4.87 4.97 16.40
CA VAL A 93 5.53 4.22 17.49
C VAL A 93 4.62 4.15 18.71
N VAL A 94 4.19 5.31 19.21
CA VAL A 94 3.39 5.40 20.45
C VAL A 94 2.03 4.71 20.29
N LEU A 95 1.31 4.99 19.20
CA LEU A 95 -0.03 4.45 18.97
C LEU A 95 -0.01 2.94 18.65
N THR A 96 1.07 2.45 18.03
CA THR A 96 1.30 1.01 17.85
C THR A 96 1.54 0.32 19.20
N ALA A 97 2.33 0.92 20.11
CA ALA A 97 2.48 0.41 21.46
C ALA A 97 1.16 0.41 22.24
N LEU A 98 0.38 1.50 22.14
CA LEU A 98 -0.94 1.59 22.77
C LEU A 98 -1.92 0.56 22.21
N THR A 99 -1.80 0.17 20.94
CA THR A 99 -2.62 -0.91 20.38
C THR A 99 -2.39 -2.24 21.12
N ALA A 100 -1.16 -2.52 21.57
CA ALA A 100 -0.83 -3.71 22.38
C ALA A 100 -1.52 -3.72 23.75
N THR A 101 -1.91 -2.57 24.29
CA THR A 101 -2.59 -2.46 25.60
C THR A 101 -4.10 -2.65 25.52
N ALA A 102 -4.67 -2.82 24.32
CA ALA A 102 -6.11 -2.93 24.13
C ALA A 102 -6.71 -4.09 24.94
N GLN A 103 -7.78 -3.78 25.69
CA GLN A 103 -8.54 -4.74 26.51
C GLN A 103 -9.90 -5.07 25.89
N SER A 104 -10.31 -4.34 24.84
CA SER A 104 -11.55 -4.59 24.10
C SER A 104 -11.37 -4.33 22.60
N ALA A 105 -12.24 -4.90 21.79
CA ALA A 105 -12.27 -4.66 20.35
C ALA A 105 -12.46 -3.17 20.03
N ALA A 106 -13.33 -2.47 20.75
CA ALA A 106 -13.56 -1.04 20.57
C ALA A 106 -12.29 -0.20 20.84
N GLN A 107 -11.56 -0.55 21.89
CA GLN A 107 -10.30 0.12 22.22
C GLN A 107 -9.23 -0.15 21.15
N MET A 108 -9.13 -1.37 20.64
CA MET A 108 -8.23 -1.72 19.55
C MET A 108 -8.57 -0.96 18.26
N ILE A 109 -9.85 -0.87 17.91
CA ILE A 109 -10.33 -0.10 16.75
C ILE A 109 -9.96 1.38 16.90
N LEU A 110 -10.15 1.96 18.10
CA LEU A 110 -9.78 3.35 18.38
C LEU A 110 -8.28 3.62 18.19
N TRP A 111 -7.42 2.74 18.75
CA TRP A 111 -5.97 2.88 18.57
C TRP A 111 -5.53 2.71 17.12
N ARG A 112 -6.19 1.81 16.37
CA ARG A 112 -5.94 1.63 14.93
C ARG A 112 -6.33 2.89 14.14
N LEU A 113 -7.48 3.51 14.45
CA LEU A 113 -7.91 4.77 13.84
C LEU A 113 -6.88 5.89 14.11
N ALA A 114 -6.49 6.06 15.37
CA ALA A 114 -5.49 7.04 15.75
C ALA A 114 -4.13 6.79 15.06
N THR A 115 -3.69 5.52 14.96
CA THR A 115 -2.45 5.15 14.26
C THR A 115 -2.54 5.49 12.78
N GLY A 116 -3.67 5.21 12.12
CA GLY A 116 -3.92 5.57 10.72
C GLY A 116 -3.78 7.08 10.48
N LEU A 117 -4.39 7.90 11.35
CA LEU A 117 -4.26 9.36 11.29
C LEU A 117 -2.80 9.81 11.49
N GLY A 118 -2.12 9.30 12.51
CA GLY A 118 -0.78 9.75 12.90
C GLY A 118 0.33 9.29 11.95
N ALA A 119 0.27 8.04 11.48
CA ALA A 119 1.34 7.43 10.67
C ALA A 119 1.38 7.88 9.21
N SER A 120 0.30 8.44 8.68
CA SER A 120 0.09 8.70 7.25
C SER A 120 1.00 9.77 6.64
N GLY A 121 1.75 10.52 7.44
CA GLY A 121 2.70 11.52 6.95
C GLY A 121 4.03 10.95 6.46
N VAL A 122 4.44 9.77 6.90
CA VAL A 122 5.79 9.25 6.62
C VAL A 122 5.99 8.95 5.13
N VAL A 123 5.10 8.17 4.53
CA VAL A 123 5.27 7.69 3.14
C VAL A 123 5.20 8.81 2.10
N PRO A 124 4.18 9.69 2.12
CA PRO A 124 4.12 10.77 1.13
C PRO A 124 5.28 11.77 1.27
N LEU A 125 5.75 12.01 2.51
CA LEU A 125 6.89 12.89 2.73
C LEU A 125 8.21 12.22 2.32
N ALA A 126 8.36 10.90 2.46
CA ALA A 126 9.49 10.15 1.93
C ALA A 126 9.54 10.22 0.40
N LEU A 127 8.41 10.04 -0.28
CA LEU A 127 8.30 10.20 -1.74
C LEU A 127 8.68 11.63 -2.19
N ALA A 128 8.17 12.64 -1.49
CA ALA A 128 8.49 14.04 -1.77
C ALA A 128 9.98 14.35 -1.53
N LEU A 129 10.58 13.73 -0.50
CA LEU A 129 12.00 13.91 -0.18
C LEU A 129 12.91 13.26 -1.25
N ILE A 130 12.56 12.09 -1.76
CA ILE A 130 13.25 11.46 -2.90
C ILE A 130 13.24 12.42 -4.11
N GLY A 131 12.07 13.03 -4.38
CA GLY A 131 11.97 14.03 -5.45
C GLY A 131 12.84 15.27 -5.25
N ALA A 132 13.17 15.64 -4.01
CA ALA A 132 14.03 16.78 -3.70
C ALA A 132 15.53 16.44 -3.66
N LEU A 133 15.89 15.25 -3.16
CA LEU A 133 17.29 14.85 -2.95
C LEU A 133 17.95 14.22 -4.18
N PHE A 134 17.16 13.64 -5.11
CA PHE A 134 17.69 12.93 -6.27
C PHE A 134 17.27 13.62 -7.57
N PRO A 135 18.21 13.82 -8.53
CA PRO A 135 17.90 14.30 -9.87
C PRO A 135 16.87 13.40 -10.55
N TYR A 136 16.08 13.95 -11.47
CA TYR A 136 14.98 13.23 -12.11
C TYR A 136 15.41 11.89 -12.72
N GLU A 137 16.56 11.86 -13.38
CA GLU A 137 17.14 10.71 -14.07
C GLU A 137 17.57 9.59 -13.10
N GLN A 138 17.80 9.93 -11.83
CA GLN A 138 18.30 9.00 -10.80
C GLN A 138 17.21 8.55 -9.82
N ARG A 139 15.96 9.02 -9.94
CA ARG A 139 14.86 8.73 -9.01
C ARG A 139 14.35 7.29 -9.08
N GLY A 140 14.57 6.58 -10.18
CA GLY A 140 14.05 5.23 -10.38
C GLY A 140 14.50 4.26 -9.29
N ARG A 141 15.78 4.26 -8.94
CA ARG A 141 16.34 3.39 -7.90
C ARG A 141 15.81 3.72 -6.48
N PRO A 142 15.84 4.98 -6.01
CA PRO A 142 15.25 5.34 -4.70
C PRO A 142 13.76 5.04 -4.59
N LEU A 143 12.99 5.29 -5.62
CA LEU A 143 11.56 4.92 -5.65
C LEU A 143 11.38 3.41 -5.62
N GLY A 144 12.21 2.66 -6.34
CA GLY A 144 12.20 1.19 -6.30
C GLY A 144 12.44 0.63 -4.90
N TRP A 145 13.37 1.21 -4.12
CA TRP A 145 13.57 0.86 -2.72
C TRP A 145 12.32 1.10 -1.86
N LEU A 146 11.67 2.25 -2.03
CA LEU A 146 10.51 2.61 -1.23
C LEU A 146 9.29 1.74 -1.59
N PHE A 147 9.02 1.52 -2.86
CA PHE A 147 7.94 0.62 -3.32
C PHE A 147 8.23 -0.85 -2.98
N GLY A 148 9.49 -1.28 -3.07
CA GLY A 148 9.91 -2.60 -2.61
C GLY A 148 9.69 -2.79 -1.11
N ALA A 149 9.96 -1.76 -0.30
CA ALA A 149 9.68 -1.77 1.13
C ALA A 149 8.17 -1.84 1.43
N MET A 150 7.32 -1.15 0.65
CA MET A 150 5.85 -1.27 0.76
C MET A 150 5.40 -2.71 0.47
N ALA A 151 5.81 -3.27 -0.67
CA ALA A 151 5.45 -4.63 -1.08
C ALA A 151 5.97 -5.67 -0.09
N GLY A 152 7.22 -5.54 0.36
CA GLY A 152 7.80 -6.40 1.39
C GLY A 152 7.06 -6.30 2.71
N GLY A 153 6.70 -5.09 3.15
CA GLY A 153 5.90 -4.87 4.37
C GLY A 153 4.55 -5.57 4.29
N MET A 154 3.84 -5.47 3.17
CA MET A 154 2.56 -6.17 2.96
C MET A 154 2.72 -7.69 3.00
N ALA A 155 3.67 -8.24 2.25
CA ALA A 155 3.92 -9.67 2.15
C ALA A 155 4.35 -10.28 3.49
N PHE A 156 5.40 -9.72 4.10
CA PHE A 156 5.93 -10.23 5.37
C PHE A 156 5.00 -9.92 6.55
N GLY A 157 4.27 -8.79 6.52
CA GLY A 157 3.35 -8.43 7.60
C GLY A 157 2.30 -9.51 7.84
N SER A 158 1.61 -9.94 6.79
CA SER A 158 0.56 -10.95 6.90
C SER A 158 1.10 -12.31 7.36
N THR A 159 2.17 -12.80 6.74
CA THR A 159 2.73 -14.12 7.04
C THR A 159 3.42 -14.16 8.39
N VAL A 160 4.33 -13.21 8.68
CA VAL A 160 5.08 -13.19 9.93
C VAL A 160 4.15 -12.89 11.11
N GLY A 161 3.15 -12.01 10.93
CA GLY A 161 2.14 -11.74 11.96
C GLY A 161 1.42 -13.02 12.40
N ALA A 162 0.96 -13.83 11.44
CA ALA A 162 0.27 -15.09 11.72
C ALA A 162 1.21 -16.15 12.34
N LEU A 163 2.46 -16.28 11.84
CA LEU A 163 3.41 -17.27 12.35
C LEU A 163 3.94 -16.92 13.75
N MET A 164 4.07 -15.64 14.08
CA MET A 164 4.59 -15.20 15.39
C MET A 164 3.52 -15.17 16.48
N GLU A 165 2.23 -15.05 16.10
CA GLU A 165 1.16 -14.94 17.11
C GLU A 165 1.16 -16.08 18.11
N PRO A 166 1.19 -17.38 17.73
CA PRO A 166 1.17 -18.48 18.69
C PRO A 166 2.45 -18.59 19.53
N LEU A 167 3.57 -17.97 19.11
CA LEU A 167 4.85 -18.02 19.83
C LEU A 167 4.98 -16.94 20.88
N ILE A 168 4.60 -15.70 20.53
CA ILE A 168 4.82 -14.51 21.39
C ILE A 168 3.55 -13.74 21.69
N GLY A 169 2.44 -14.07 21.01
CA GLY A 169 1.14 -13.42 21.16
C GLY A 169 1.06 -12.07 20.40
N TRP A 170 -0.16 -11.69 20.02
CA TRP A 170 -0.40 -10.49 19.22
C TRP A 170 0.08 -9.19 19.90
N ARG A 171 0.02 -9.11 21.24
CA ARG A 171 0.50 -7.94 22.00
C ARG A 171 2.00 -7.73 21.83
N ALA A 172 2.79 -8.79 21.92
CA ALA A 172 4.24 -8.72 21.74
C ALA A 172 4.62 -8.37 20.30
N ILE A 173 3.82 -8.80 19.29
CA ILE A 173 4.04 -8.41 17.90
C ILE A 173 3.89 -6.89 17.74
N PHE A 174 2.82 -6.28 18.28
CA PHE A 174 2.64 -4.82 18.24
C PHE A 174 3.75 -4.07 18.96
N LEU A 175 4.17 -4.55 20.16
CA LEU A 175 5.29 -3.96 20.92
C LEU A 175 6.60 -4.09 20.14
N GLY A 176 6.86 -5.22 19.51
CA GLY A 176 8.04 -5.45 18.68
C GLY A 176 8.10 -4.47 17.48
N VAL A 177 6.98 -4.29 16.78
CA VAL A 177 6.87 -3.31 15.69
C VAL A 177 7.08 -1.88 16.21
N SER A 178 6.51 -1.55 17.37
CA SER A 178 6.72 -0.24 17.99
C SER A 178 8.20 -0.02 18.37
N LEU A 179 8.86 -1.00 18.95
CA LEU A 179 10.27 -0.92 19.31
C LEU A 179 11.18 -0.78 18.07
N LEU A 180 10.91 -1.55 17.01
CA LEU A 180 11.62 -1.38 15.74
C LEU A 180 11.37 0.00 15.13
N GLY A 181 10.14 0.51 15.23
CA GLY A 181 9.77 1.87 14.82
C GLY A 181 10.52 2.94 15.60
N ALA A 182 10.69 2.76 16.94
CA ALA A 182 11.50 3.63 17.79
C ALA A 182 12.98 3.62 17.38
N GLY A 183 13.51 2.44 17.03
CA GLY A 183 14.86 2.30 16.47
C GLY A 183 15.02 3.07 15.17
N VAL A 184 14.05 2.95 14.24
CA VAL A 184 14.05 3.70 12.98
C VAL A 184 13.92 5.20 13.22
N LEU A 185 13.09 5.63 14.18
CA LEU A 185 13.00 7.03 14.59
C LEU A 185 14.36 7.56 15.09
N GLY A 186 15.05 6.79 15.93
CA GLY A 186 16.41 7.11 16.39
C GLY A 186 17.41 7.23 15.25
N LEU A 187 17.34 6.30 14.28
CA LEU A 187 18.18 6.33 13.07
C LEU A 187 17.89 7.52 12.14
N LEU A 188 16.73 8.15 12.22
CA LEU A 188 16.41 9.36 11.46
C LEU A 188 16.98 10.64 12.08
N VAL A 189 17.26 10.64 13.39
CA VAL A 189 17.76 11.83 14.11
C VAL A 189 19.04 12.42 13.47
N PRO A 190 20.07 11.66 13.08
CA PRO A 190 21.27 12.20 12.44
C PRO A 190 21.01 12.93 11.11
N TYR A 191 19.92 12.58 10.41
CA TYR A 191 19.59 13.12 9.07
C TYR A 191 18.64 14.33 9.11
N GLN A 192 18.44 14.94 10.27
CA GLN A 192 17.49 16.05 10.45
C GLN A 192 17.77 17.25 9.51
N ARG A 193 19.04 17.50 9.13
CA ARG A 193 19.39 18.54 8.17
C ARG A 193 18.85 18.22 6.77
N LEU A 194 19.12 17.02 6.27
CA LEU A 194 18.62 16.56 4.96
C LEU A 194 17.09 16.54 4.88
N LEU A 195 16.40 16.22 5.99
CA LEU A 195 14.95 16.28 6.06
C LEU A 195 14.39 17.70 5.93
N GLY A 196 15.18 18.73 6.28
CA GLY A 196 14.79 20.13 6.25
C GLY A 196 15.17 20.89 4.98
N GLU A 197 16.07 20.35 4.15
CA GLU A 197 16.66 21.04 2.98
C GLU A 197 15.73 21.18 1.77
N ALA A 198 14.56 20.55 1.78
CA ALA A 198 13.61 20.73 0.69
C ALA A 198 13.05 22.17 0.72
N PRO A 199 13.07 22.90 -0.41
CA PRO A 199 12.52 24.24 -0.48
C PRO A 199 11.07 24.22 0.02
N PRO A 200 10.63 25.26 0.76
CA PRO A 200 9.23 25.38 1.12
C PRO A 200 8.43 25.33 -0.18
N ALA A 201 7.56 24.32 -0.31
CA ALA A 201 6.59 24.34 -1.38
C ALA A 201 5.78 25.63 -1.21
N THR A 202 5.49 26.29 -2.31
CA THR A 202 4.68 27.51 -2.34
C THR A 202 3.48 27.30 -1.43
N SER A 203 3.30 28.19 -0.47
CA SER A 203 2.26 28.15 0.55
C SER A 203 0.86 28.12 -0.10
N GLY A 204 0.45 26.93 -0.52
CA GLY A 204 -0.86 26.69 -1.11
C GLY A 204 -1.94 26.76 -0.04
N THR A 205 -3.11 27.19 -0.42
CA THR A 205 -4.32 27.13 0.39
C THR A 205 -4.99 25.76 0.24
N LEU A 206 -5.93 25.42 1.13
CA LEU A 206 -6.78 24.24 0.93
C LEU A 206 -7.51 24.29 -0.41
N ARG A 207 -7.92 25.50 -0.84
CA ARG A 207 -8.55 25.73 -2.13
C ARG A 207 -7.65 25.33 -3.30
N ASP A 208 -6.36 25.70 -3.24
CA ASP A 208 -5.38 25.35 -4.27
C ASP A 208 -5.13 23.82 -4.32
N LEU A 209 -5.13 23.19 -3.15
CA LEU A 209 -5.02 21.73 -3.04
C LEU A 209 -6.20 21.02 -3.71
N PHE A 210 -7.44 21.43 -3.39
CA PHE A 210 -8.63 20.84 -4.00
C PHE A 210 -8.75 21.18 -5.49
N ALA A 211 -8.34 22.39 -5.90
CA ALA A 211 -8.28 22.77 -7.32
C ALA A 211 -7.27 21.89 -8.09
N ALA A 212 -6.12 21.58 -7.48
CA ALA A 212 -5.15 20.68 -8.06
C ALA A 212 -5.69 19.26 -8.22
N TYR A 213 -6.38 18.72 -7.20
CA TYR A 213 -7.03 17.41 -7.32
C TYR A 213 -8.16 17.44 -8.36
N GLY A 214 -8.94 18.52 -8.45
CA GLY A 214 -9.93 18.71 -9.49
C GLY A 214 -9.33 18.70 -10.89
N SER A 215 -8.16 19.30 -11.08
CA SER A 215 -7.44 19.30 -12.36
C SER A 215 -6.93 17.90 -12.76
N LEU A 216 -6.59 17.04 -11.82
CA LEU A 216 -6.18 15.65 -12.05
C LEU A 216 -7.38 14.75 -12.40
N LEU A 217 -8.52 15.00 -11.77
CA LEU A 217 -9.78 14.25 -11.99
C LEU A 217 -10.62 14.79 -13.16
N GLY A 218 -10.37 16.01 -13.62
CA GLY A 218 -11.09 16.63 -14.75
C GLY A 218 -10.98 15.83 -16.06
N PRO A 219 -9.77 15.49 -16.54
CA PRO A 219 -9.58 14.72 -17.76
C PRO A 219 -10.13 13.29 -17.63
N GLY A 220 -10.72 12.76 -18.71
CA GLY A 220 -11.25 11.38 -18.74
C GLY A 220 -10.19 10.33 -18.39
N ARG A 221 -8.93 10.54 -18.83
CA ARG A 221 -7.78 9.67 -18.48
C ARG A 221 -7.51 9.67 -16.98
N GLY A 222 -7.60 10.82 -16.32
CA GLY A 222 -7.43 10.94 -14.86
C GLY A 222 -8.55 10.22 -14.12
N ARG A 223 -9.82 10.55 -14.40
CA ARG A 223 -10.99 9.92 -13.76
C ARG A 223 -10.94 8.41 -13.83
N ARG A 224 -10.74 7.84 -15.04
CA ARG A 224 -10.67 6.38 -15.19
C ARG A 224 -9.53 5.78 -14.38
N THR A 225 -8.33 6.39 -14.42
CA THR A 225 -7.15 5.83 -13.73
C THR A 225 -7.36 5.80 -12.22
N TYR A 226 -7.79 6.91 -11.61
CA TYR A 226 -8.06 6.96 -10.18
C TYR A 226 -9.25 6.09 -9.76
N ALA A 227 -10.29 5.98 -10.60
CA ALA A 227 -11.40 5.05 -10.36
C ALA A 227 -10.91 3.59 -10.34
N TYR A 228 -10.01 3.21 -11.24
CA TYR A 228 -9.42 1.87 -11.25
C TYR A 228 -8.44 1.62 -10.10
N VAL A 229 -7.70 2.63 -9.65
CA VAL A 229 -6.91 2.55 -8.42
C VAL A 229 -7.81 2.22 -7.23
N LEU A 230 -8.91 2.98 -7.06
CA LEU A 230 -9.87 2.77 -5.99
C LEU A 230 -10.54 1.38 -6.08
N LEU A 231 -11.06 1.03 -7.25
CA LEU A 231 -11.78 -0.24 -7.47
C LEU A 231 -10.88 -1.45 -7.22
N ASN A 232 -9.66 -1.43 -7.76
CA ASN A 232 -8.69 -2.49 -7.55
C ASN A 232 -8.30 -2.63 -6.08
N ALA A 233 -8.15 -1.52 -5.37
CA ALA A 233 -7.89 -1.49 -3.94
C ALA A 233 -9.08 -2.05 -3.13
N VAL A 234 -10.31 -1.68 -3.49
CA VAL A 234 -11.54 -2.21 -2.87
C VAL A 234 -11.61 -3.72 -3.02
N PHE A 235 -11.40 -4.24 -4.23
CA PHE A 235 -11.41 -5.67 -4.49
C PHE A 235 -10.32 -6.38 -3.69
N HIS A 236 -9.08 -5.90 -3.81
CA HIS A 236 -7.91 -6.54 -3.21
C HIS A 236 -8.01 -6.67 -1.70
N SER A 237 -8.25 -5.56 -1.00
CA SER A 237 -8.35 -5.57 0.46
C SER A 237 -9.66 -6.21 0.95
N GLY A 238 -10.73 -6.09 0.17
CA GLY A 238 -11.98 -6.79 0.47
C GLY A 238 -11.77 -8.28 0.59
N VAL A 239 -11.18 -8.90 -0.41
CA VAL A 239 -10.89 -10.34 -0.37
C VAL A 239 -9.81 -10.67 0.66
N PHE A 240 -8.65 -9.98 0.60
CA PHE A 240 -7.48 -10.28 1.42
C PHE A 240 -7.76 -10.23 2.93
N THR A 241 -8.46 -9.20 3.40
CA THR A 241 -8.72 -9.01 4.84
C THR A 241 -9.40 -10.22 5.48
N TRP A 242 -10.23 -10.90 4.74
CA TRP A 242 -11.05 -11.99 5.24
C TRP A 242 -10.51 -13.38 4.92
N LEU A 243 -9.37 -13.50 4.21
CA LEU A 243 -8.75 -14.80 3.90
C LEU A 243 -8.40 -15.60 5.17
N GLY A 244 -7.91 -14.93 6.22
CA GLY A 244 -7.65 -15.62 7.50
C GLY A 244 -8.91 -16.28 8.06
N LEU A 245 -10.03 -15.56 8.06
CA LEU A 245 -11.32 -16.09 8.51
C LEU A 245 -11.86 -17.16 7.53
N TYR A 246 -11.62 -17.02 6.22
CA TYR A 246 -11.96 -18.02 5.22
C TYR A 246 -11.24 -19.34 5.49
N PHE A 247 -9.92 -19.32 5.64
CA PHE A 247 -9.12 -20.52 5.92
C PHE A 247 -9.48 -21.17 7.26
N PHE A 248 -9.71 -20.35 8.28
CA PHE A 248 -10.19 -20.84 9.58
C PHE A 248 -11.52 -21.58 9.46
N ARG A 249 -12.54 -20.98 8.82
CA ARG A 249 -13.90 -21.56 8.73
C ARG A 249 -13.99 -22.73 7.78
N ARG A 250 -13.25 -22.69 6.65
CA ARG A 250 -13.40 -23.71 5.61
C ARG A 250 -12.49 -24.92 5.81
N TYR A 251 -11.27 -24.69 6.29
CA TYR A 251 -10.26 -25.74 6.43
C TYR A 251 -9.89 -26.03 7.88
N GLY A 252 -10.44 -25.32 8.85
CA GLY A 252 -10.13 -25.51 10.26
C GLY A 252 -8.68 -25.12 10.64
N LEU A 253 -8.03 -24.23 9.86
CA LEU A 253 -6.63 -23.87 10.09
C LEU A 253 -6.50 -22.96 11.31
N GLY A 254 -5.52 -23.27 12.17
CA GLY A 254 -5.02 -22.33 13.17
C GLY A 254 -4.08 -21.29 12.54
N GLU A 255 -3.53 -20.40 13.38
CA GLU A 255 -2.74 -19.23 12.98
C GLU A 255 -1.56 -19.61 12.08
N VAL A 256 -0.80 -20.67 12.44
CA VAL A 256 0.33 -21.17 11.63
C VAL A 256 -0.14 -21.64 10.25
N GLY A 257 -1.23 -22.43 10.21
CA GLY A 257 -1.79 -22.91 8.95
C GLY A 257 -2.25 -21.77 8.04
N ILE A 258 -2.90 -20.74 8.62
CA ILE A 258 -3.30 -19.52 7.92
C ILE A 258 -2.05 -18.78 7.38
N GLY A 259 -1.02 -18.62 8.21
CA GLY A 259 0.24 -17.97 7.79
C GLY A 259 0.90 -18.69 6.62
N LEU A 260 0.94 -20.03 6.64
CA LEU A 260 1.48 -20.85 5.55
C LEU A 260 0.61 -20.77 4.28
N ALA A 261 -0.71 -20.78 4.40
CA ALA A 261 -1.62 -20.64 3.28
C ALA A 261 -1.51 -19.25 2.60
N LEU A 262 -1.14 -18.22 3.37
CA LEU A 262 -0.91 -16.86 2.87
C LEU A 262 0.55 -16.61 2.44
N LEU A 263 1.47 -17.57 2.60
CA LEU A 263 2.90 -17.38 2.32
C LEU A 263 3.16 -16.94 0.86
N GLY A 264 2.37 -17.47 -0.08
CA GLY A 264 2.46 -17.10 -1.50
C GLY A 264 2.01 -15.67 -1.80
N TYR A 265 1.30 -15.01 -0.88
CA TYR A 265 0.87 -13.63 -1.04
C TYR A 265 2.06 -12.67 -0.98
N GLY A 266 2.15 -11.77 -1.96
CA GLY A 266 3.27 -10.82 -2.09
C GLY A 266 4.53 -11.40 -2.75
N VAL A 267 4.68 -12.73 -2.85
CA VAL A 267 5.79 -13.36 -3.58
C VAL A 267 5.84 -12.90 -5.04
N PRO A 268 4.71 -12.85 -5.79
CA PRO A 268 4.71 -12.34 -7.15
C PRO A 268 5.23 -10.90 -7.25
N GLY A 269 4.80 -10.00 -6.38
CA GLY A 269 5.25 -8.60 -6.38
C GLY A 269 6.76 -8.47 -6.16
N PHE A 270 7.28 -9.25 -5.24
CA PHE A 270 8.71 -9.25 -4.92
C PHE A 270 9.57 -9.84 -6.06
N LEU A 271 9.18 -11.01 -6.60
CA LEU A 271 9.96 -11.71 -7.62
C LEU A 271 9.68 -11.21 -9.04
N LEU A 272 8.42 -10.91 -9.36
CA LEU A 272 7.97 -10.61 -10.72
C LEU A 272 7.81 -9.10 -11.00
N GLY A 273 8.02 -8.23 -10.00
CA GLY A 273 7.90 -6.78 -10.18
C GLY A 273 8.71 -6.26 -11.38
N PRO A 274 10.05 -6.50 -11.46
CA PRO A 274 10.85 -6.08 -12.61
C PRO A 274 10.45 -6.75 -13.94
N PRO A 275 10.17 -8.07 -14.04
CA PRO A 275 9.58 -8.69 -15.23
C PRO A 275 8.26 -8.07 -15.68
N ILE A 276 7.33 -7.80 -14.75
CA ILE A 276 6.04 -7.16 -15.04
C ILE A 276 6.24 -5.77 -15.63
N GLY A 277 7.16 -4.96 -15.06
CA GLY A 277 7.53 -3.65 -15.59
C GLY A 277 8.04 -3.74 -17.04
N ARG A 278 8.98 -4.65 -17.32
CA ARG A 278 9.50 -4.89 -18.69
C ARG A 278 8.41 -5.34 -19.66
N LEU A 279 7.49 -6.17 -19.19
CA LEU A 279 6.37 -6.63 -19.99
C LEU A 279 5.41 -5.47 -20.31
N ALA A 280 5.18 -4.56 -19.36
CA ALA A 280 4.38 -3.35 -19.56
C ALA A 280 5.02 -2.39 -20.57
N ASP A 281 6.35 -2.26 -20.55
CA ASP A 281 7.07 -1.44 -21.52
C ASP A 281 7.02 -2.05 -22.94
N ARG A 282 6.98 -3.38 -23.05
CA ARG A 282 6.95 -4.11 -24.32
C ARG A 282 5.55 -4.24 -24.93
N TRP A 283 4.55 -4.59 -24.12
CA TRP A 283 3.18 -4.88 -24.60
C TRP A 283 2.19 -3.74 -24.35
N GLY A 284 2.59 -2.78 -23.52
CA GLY A 284 1.74 -1.67 -23.08
C GLY A 284 0.85 -2.05 -21.90
N ARG A 285 0.45 -1.02 -21.16
CA ARG A 285 -0.44 -1.16 -20.00
C ARG A 285 -1.85 -1.58 -20.38
N ARG A 286 -2.22 -1.35 -21.66
CA ARG A 286 -3.54 -1.69 -22.23
C ARG A 286 -3.92 -3.17 -22.09
N TRP A 287 -2.95 -4.09 -22.06
CA TRP A 287 -3.19 -5.51 -21.94
C TRP A 287 -2.97 -6.03 -20.51
N LEU A 288 -1.94 -5.50 -19.85
CA LEU A 288 -1.56 -5.99 -18.51
C LEU A 288 -2.56 -5.58 -17.44
N VAL A 289 -3.14 -4.37 -17.51
CA VAL A 289 -4.12 -3.92 -16.52
C VAL A 289 -5.37 -4.80 -16.59
N PRO A 290 -6.05 -5.00 -17.74
CA PRO A 290 -7.19 -5.91 -17.81
C PRO A 290 -6.84 -7.36 -17.44
N ALA A 291 -5.68 -7.87 -17.88
CA ALA A 291 -5.24 -9.23 -17.56
C ALA A 291 -5.05 -9.44 -16.05
N GLY A 292 -4.39 -8.50 -15.36
CA GLY A 292 -4.20 -8.58 -13.91
C GLY A 292 -5.51 -8.52 -13.13
N LEU A 293 -6.45 -7.63 -13.53
CA LEU A 293 -7.80 -7.58 -12.95
C LEU A 293 -8.55 -8.91 -13.15
N GLY A 294 -8.44 -9.51 -14.36
CA GLY A 294 -9.06 -10.78 -14.69
C GLY A 294 -8.47 -11.95 -13.89
N ILE A 295 -7.15 -12.03 -13.79
CA ILE A 295 -6.46 -13.05 -12.97
C ILE A 295 -6.92 -12.95 -11.52
N ALA A 296 -6.96 -11.76 -10.93
CA ALA A 296 -7.41 -11.57 -9.56
C ALA A 296 -8.88 -11.98 -9.36
N ALA A 297 -9.77 -11.61 -10.31
CA ALA A 297 -11.18 -11.99 -10.27
C ALA A 297 -11.37 -13.52 -10.34
N LEU A 298 -10.70 -14.19 -11.27
CA LEU A 298 -10.75 -15.64 -11.43
C LEU A 298 -10.17 -16.36 -10.21
N ALA A 299 -9.06 -15.87 -9.66
CA ALA A 299 -8.47 -16.43 -8.45
C ALA A 299 -9.42 -16.36 -7.25
N ALA A 300 -10.12 -15.23 -7.06
CA ALA A 300 -11.16 -15.12 -6.04
C ALA A 300 -12.35 -16.03 -6.34
N GLY A 301 -12.72 -16.20 -7.61
CA GLY A 301 -13.75 -17.13 -8.07
C GLY A 301 -13.45 -18.59 -7.73
N VAL A 302 -12.19 -19.02 -7.85
CA VAL A 302 -11.75 -20.38 -7.46
C VAL A 302 -12.00 -20.65 -5.97
N LEU A 303 -11.87 -19.65 -5.10
CA LEU A 303 -12.12 -19.79 -3.67
C LEU A 303 -13.61 -20.04 -3.32
N ILE A 304 -14.53 -19.83 -4.27
CA ILE A 304 -15.96 -20.16 -4.09
C ILE A 304 -16.18 -21.66 -4.16
N CYS A 305 -15.40 -22.34 -5.02
CA CYS A 305 -15.54 -23.78 -5.27
C CYS A 305 -14.98 -24.61 -4.11
N ASP A 306 -15.41 -25.87 -4.05
CA ASP A 306 -14.87 -26.84 -3.07
C ASP A 306 -13.53 -27.38 -3.55
N VAL A 307 -12.47 -26.64 -3.24
CA VAL A 307 -11.10 -26.95 -3.68
C VAL A 307 -10.24 -27.41 -2.52
N SER A 308 -9.13 -28.12 -2.82
CA SER A 308 -8.14 -28.49 -1.82
C SER A 308 -7.43 -27.27 -1.26
N LEU A 309 -6.88 -27.39 -0.04
CA LEU A 309 -6.09 -26.32 0.59
C LEU A 309 -4.96 -25.79 -0.31
N VAL A 310 -4.28 -26.69 -1.02
CA VAL A 310 -3.19 -26.31 -1.94
C VAL A 310 -3.70 -25.43 -3.08
N VAL A 311 -4.84 -25.80 -3.68
CA VAL A 311 -5.45 -25.01 -4.76
C VAL A 311 -5.89 -23.65 -4.23
N ALA A 312 -6.45 -23.57 -3.01
CA ALA A 312 -6.80 -22.31 -2.38
C ALA A 312 -5.58 -21.42 -2.12
N ALA A 313 -4.46 -21.97 -1.64
CA ALA A 313 -3.21 -21.23 -1.42
C ALA A 313 -2.61 -20.72 -2.75
N VAL A 314 -2.67 -21.52 -3.81
CA VAL A 314 -2.27 -21.10 -5.18
C VAL A 314 -3.19 -19.97 -5.67
N ALA A 315 -4.51 -20.08 -5.45
CA ALA A 315 -5.44 -19.01 -5.80
C ALA A 315 -5.10 -17.69 -5.08
N VAL A 316 -4.71 -17.73 -3.80
CA VAL A 316 -4.24 -16.55 -3.05
C VAL A 316 -2.97 -15.94 -3.67
N THR A 317 -2.04 -16.78 -4.12
CA THR A 317 -0.83 -16.32 -4.84
C THR A 317 -1.19 -15.65 -6.17
N LEU A 318 -2.13 -16.22 -6.93
CA LEU A 318 -2.63 -15.62 -8.18
C LEU A 318 -3.41 -14.32 -7.94
N LEU A 319 -4.14 -14.23 -6.83
CA LEU A 319 -4.82 -12.98 -6.42
C LEU A 319 -3.80 -11.86 -6.19
N SER A 320 -2.68 -12.15 -5.52
CA SER A 320 -1.57 -11.21 -5.35
C SER A 320 -0.93 -10.85 -6.69
N LEU A 321 -0.67 -11.84 -7.56
CA LEU A 321 -0.13 -11.59 -8.91
C LEU A 321 -1.01 -10.62 -9.70
N GLY A 322 -2.33 -10.80 -9.68
CA GLY A 322 -3.26 -9.89 -10.35
C GLY A 322 -3.16 -8.45 -9.84
N TYR A 323 -2.99 -8.26 -8.52
CA TYR A 323 -2.76 -6.95 -7.92
C TYR A 323 -1.42 -6.36 -8.34
N ASP A 324 -0.35 -7.14 -8.29
CA ASP A 324 1.01 -6.72 -8.64
C ASP A 324 1.17 -6.39 -10.13
N MET A 325 0.34 -7.01 -10.99
CA MET A 325 0.24 -6.68 -12.42
C MET A 325 -0.56 -5.40 -12.70
N THR A 326 -1.34 -4.89 -11.74
CA THR A 326 -2.23 -3.75 -11.96
C THR A 326 -1.80 -2.50 -11.25
N GLN A 327 -1.59 -2.56 -9.93
CA GLN A 327 -1.39 -1.38 -9.09
C GLN A 327 -0.13 -0.57 -9.45
N PRO A 328 1.06 -1.18 -9.67
CA PRO A 328 2.24 -0.43 -10.09
C PRO A 328 2.06 0.23 -11.46
N LEU A 329 1.33 -0.41 -12.38
CA LEU A 329 1.07 0.14 -13.71
C LEU A 329 0.11 1.33 -13.67
N LEU A 330 -0.93 1.27 -12.84
CA LEU A 330 -1.84 2.38 -12.57
C LEU A 330 -1.07 3.56 -11.92
N ALA A 331 -0.22 3.29 -10.94
CA ALA A 331 0.65 4.31 -10.34
C ALA A 331 1.60 4.96 -11.37
N GLY A 332 2.11 4.18 -12.34
CA GLY A 332 2.89 4.70 -13.46
C GLY A 332 2.08 5.65 -14.36
N ILE A 333 0.79 5.37 -14.61
CA ILE A 333 -0.10 6.28 -15.34
C ILE A 333 -0.35 7.55 -14.52
N VAL A 334 -0.59 7.42 -13.22
CA VAL A 334 -0.76 8.55 -12.29
C VAL A 334 0.45 9.47 -12.29
N THR A 335 1.66 8.91 -12.26
CA THR A 335 2.91 9.68 -12.33
C THR A 335 2.98 10.48 -13.64
N ALA A 336 2.61 9.87 -14.76
CA ALA A 336 2.56 10.55 -16.06
C ALA A 336 1.49 11.66 -16.11
N LEU A 337 0.33 11.45 -15.48
CA LEU A 337 -0.74 12.45 -15.36
C LEU A 337 -0.32 13.65 -14.51
N GLY A 338 0.49 13.40 -13.47
CA GLY A 338 0.94 14.43 -12.54
C GLY A 338 1.89 15.46 -13.18
N GLY A 339 2.72 15.04 -14.13
CA GLY A 339 3.73 15.91 -14.73
C GLY A 339 4.53 16.67 -13.69
N GLN A 340 4.48 18.00 -13.72
CA GLN A 340 5.13 18.86 -12.72
C GLN A 340 4.48 18.79 -11.32
N ARG A 341 3.24 18.29 -11.21
CA ARG A 341 2.51 18.09 -9.97
C ARG A 341 2.55 16.64 -9.47
N GLY A 342 3.65 15.92 -9.74
CA GLY A 342 3.80 14.50 -9.42
C GLY A 342 3.52 14.15 -7.97
N GLY A 343 3.93 15.00 -7.01
CA GLY A 343 3.65 14.81 -5.59
C GLY A 343 2.15 14.82 -5.25
N GLN A 344 1.38 15.74 -5.85
CA GLN A 344 -0.06 15.82 -5.64
C GLN A 344 -0.79 14.63 -6.29
N ALA A 345 -0.36 14.25 -7.50
CA ALA A 345 -0.93 13.09 -8.18
C ALA A 345 -0.71 11.79 -7.38
N MET A 346 0.49 11.60 -6.82
CA MET A 346 0.78 10.45 -5.98
C MET A 346 0.08 10.53 -4.62
N GLY A 347 -0.10 11.72 -4.03
CA GLY A 347 -0.90 11.92 -2.83
C GLY A 347 -2.36 11.47 -3.04
N LEU A 348 -2.97 11.88 -4.16
CA LEU A 348 -4.32 11.43 -4.54
C LEU A 348 -4.36 9.92 -4.81
N ASN A 349 -3.30 9.35 -5.41
CA ASN A 349 -3.20 7.89 -5.61
C ASN A 349 -3.19 7.13 -4.29
N VAL A 350 -2.39 7.58 -3.30
CA VAL A 350 -2.33 6.96 -1.97
C VAL A 350 -3.67 7.10 -1.25
N PHE A 351 -4.33 8.26 -1.35
CA PHE A 351 -5.69 8.45 -0.83
C PHE A 351 -6.67 7.43 -1.41
N MET A 352 -6.75 7.32 -2.75
CA MET A 352 -7.64 6.35 -3.43
C MET A 352 -7.31 4.91 -3.03
N LEU A 353 -6.03 4.58 -2.92
CA LEU A 353 -5.55 3.26 -2.55
C LEU A 353 -5.99 2.87 -1.13
N PHE A 354 -5.63 3.68 -0.13
CA PHE A 354 -5.91 3.35 1.26
C PHE A 354 -7.40 3.47 1.61
N THR A 355 -8.10 4.44 1.04
CA THR A 355 -9.57 4.54 1.18
C THR A 355 -10.23 3.32 0.53
N GLY A 356 -9.76 2.91 -0.65
CA GLY A 356 -10.21 1.69 -1.31
C GLY A 356 -9.97 0.44 -0.47
N PHE A 357 -8.80 0.31 0.15
CA PHE A 357 -8.51 -0.80 1.07
C PHE A 357 -9.50 -0.85 2.23
N GLY A 358 -9.75 0.29 2.87
CA GLY A 358 -10.70 0.36 3.98
C GLY A 358 -12.14 0.06 3.54
N LEU A 359 -12.60 0.66 2.45
CA LEU A 359 -13.93 0.41 1.89
C LEU A 359 -14.11 -1.05 1.46
N GLY A 360 -13.10 -1.65 0.85
CA GLY A 360 -13.14 -3.05 0.42
C GLY A 360 -13.32 -4.00 1.61
N SER A 361 -12.54 -3.80 2.66
CA SER A 361 -12.66 -4.57 3.91
C SER A 361 -14.05 -4.42 4.55
N LEU A 362 -14.61 -3.19 4.57
CA LEU A 362 -15.96 -2.92 5.09
C LEU A 362 -17.04 -3.58 4.24
N LEU A 363 -16.99 -3.39 2.91
CA LEU A 363 -18.02 -3.92 1.99
C LEU A 363 -18.05 -5.43 1.98
N PHE A 364 -16.88 -6.08 1.98
CA PHE A 364 -16.82 -7.54 2.06
C PHE A 364 -17.33 -8.03 3.42
N GLY A 365 -16.92 -7.37 4.52
CA GLY A 365 -17.42 -7.66 5.86
C GLY A 365 -18.94 -7.53 5.98
N ALA A 366 -19.52 -6.50 5.36
CA ALA A 366 -20.98 -6.31 5.28
C ALA A 366 -21.68 -7.38 4.42
N ALA A 367 -21.00 -7.97 3.44
CA ALA A 367 -21.53 -9.04 2.62
C ALA A 367 -21.39 -10.44 3.27
N LEU A 368 -20.55 -10.61 4.30
CA LEU A 368 -20.36 -11.91 4.97
C LEU A 368 -21.62 -12.59 5.54
N PRO A 369 -22.66 -11.86 6.00
CA PRO A 369 -23.91 -12.49 6.42
C PRO A 369 -24.61 -13.26 5.29
N LEU A 370 -24.35 -12.91 4.02
CA LEU A 370 -24.84 -13.63 2.84
C LEU A 370 -24.04 -14.93 2.59
N GLY A 371 -22.97 -15.18 3.35
CA GLY A 371 -22.03 -16.27 3.20
C GLY A 371 -20.76 -15.88 2.44
N PHE A 372 -19.63 -16.57 2.71
CA PHE A 372 -18.35 -16.32 2.04
C PHE A 372 -18.44 -16.49 0.52
N GLY A 373 -19.15 -17.51 0.05
CA GLY A 373 -19.33 -17.77 -1.38
C GLY A 373 -20.01 -16.60 -2.10
N ALA A 374 -21.08 -16.05 -1.50
CA ALA A 374 -21.81 -14.91 -2.06
C ALA A 374 -20.95 -13.63 -2.06
N ALA A 375 -20.20 -13.36 -0.98
CA ALA A 375 -19.31 -12.22 -0.90
C ALA A 375 -18.18 -12.33 -1.95
N LEU A 376 -17.53 -13.48 -2.06
CA LEU A 376 -16.51 -13.74 -3.08
C LEU A 376 -17.08 -13.62 -4.50
N ALA A 377 -18.28 -14.15 -4.76
CA ALA A 377 -18.94 -14.04 -6.06
C ALA A 377 -19.21 -12.60 -6.45
N LEU A 378 -19.76 -11.79 -5.53
CA LEU A 378 -20.01 -10.37 -5.74
C LEU A 378 -18.72 -9.64 -6.12
N PHE A 379 -17.67 -9.81 -5.35
CA PHE A 379 -16.38 -9.15 -5.60
C PHE A 379 -15.74 -9.65 -6.89
N SER A 380 -15.77 -10.96 -7.16
CA SER A 380 -15.24 -11.55 -8.41
C SER A 380 -15.97 -11.03 -9.65
N ILE A 381 -17.31 -10.95 -9.62
CA ILE A 381 -18.12 -10.48 -10.74
C ILE A 381 -17.80 -9.00 -11.03
N VAL A 382 -17.78 -8.15 -10.00
CA VAL A 382 -17.46 -6.73 -10.14
C VAL A 382 -16.05 -6.54 -10.71
N GLN A 383 -15.08 -7.29 -10.19
CA GLN A 383 -13.68 -7.19 -10.67
C GLN A 383 -13.54 -7.71 -12.11
N LEU A 384 -14.25 -8.79 -12.47
CA LEU A 384 -14.25 -9.33 -13.82
C LEU A 384 -14.91 -8.35 -14.80
N ALA A 385 -16.04 -7.75 -14.41
CA ALA A 385 -16.68 -6.70 -15.20
C ALA A 385 -15.72 -5.51 -15.41
N ALA A 386 -15.00 -5.11 -14.35
CA ALA A 386 -13.98 -4.07 -14.46
C ALA A 386 -12.85 -4.47 -15.42
N ALA A 387 -12.41 -5.74 -15.40
CA ALA A 387 -11.39 -6.24 -16.34
C ALA A 387 -11.87 -6.11 -17.81
N VAL A 388 -13.11 -6.49 -18.09
CA VAL A 388 -13.70 -6.37 -19.44
C VAL A 388 -13.82 -4.90 -19.86
N VAL A 389 -14.33 -4.04 -18.98
CA VAL A 389 -14.47 -2.59 -19.23
C VAL A 389 -13.10 -1.91 -19.38
N ALA A 390 -12.06 -2.43 -18.73
CA ALA A 390 -10.69 -1.91 -18.88
C ALA A 390 -10.15 -2.08 -20.30
N LEU A 391 -10.56 -3.10 -21.06
CA LEU A 391 -10.08 -3.34 -22.42
C LEU A 391 -10.27 -2.13 -23.35
N PRO A 392 -11.48 -1.55 -23.52
CA PRO A 392 -11.66 -0.33 -24.29
C PRO A 392 -11.11 0.91 -23.60
N LEU A 393 -11.21 1.01 -22.28
CA LEU A 393 -10.80 2.21 -21.55
C LEU A 393 -9.29 2.45 -21.58
N PHE A 394 -8.46 1.41 -21.51
CA PHE A 394 -6.98 1.52 -21.50
C PHE A 394 -6.36 1.35 -22.89
N ARG A 395 -7.12 1.37 -23.99
CA ARG A 395 -6.61 1.22 -25.37
C ARG A 395 -5.48 2.20 -25.71
N SER A 396 -5.54 3.42 -25.18
CA SER A 396 -4.53 4.46 -25.41
C SER A 396 -3.21 4.26 -24.65
N GLU A 397 -3.16 3.33 -23.67
CA GLU A 397 -1.95 3.05 -22.87
C GLU A 397 -1.05 2.02 -23.59
N THR A 398 -0.61 2.38 -24.79
CA THR A 398 0.28 1.54 -25.63
C THR A 398 1.74 1.58 -25.15
N ALA A 399 2.56 0.67 -25.69
CA ALA A 399 4.00 0.62 -25.40
C ALA A 399 4.69 1.92 -25.87
N GLN A 400 5.70 2.39 -25.13
CA GLN A 400 6.43 3.64 -25.43
C GLN A 400 7.09 3.65 -26.82
N ARG A 401 7.52 2.49 -27.35
CA ARG A 401 8.10 2.39 -28.70
C ARG A 401 7.13 2.71 -29.85
N ALA A 402 5.83 2.62 -29.61
CA ALA A 402 4.83 2.96 -30.62
C ALA A 402 4.54 4.48 -30.70
N GLN A 403 5.06 5.27 -29.76
CA GLN A 403 4.91 6.74 -29.71
C GLN A 403 6.14 7.48 -30.26
N ALA A 404 7.29 6.81 -30.36
CA ALA A 404 8.41 7.35 -31.13
C ALA A 404 8.11 7.12 -32.61
N GLY A 405 7.70 8.18 -33.31
CA GLY A 405 7.57 8.17 -34.77
C GLY A 405 8.85 7.66 -35.46
N PRO A 406 8.78 7.33 -36.77
CA PRO A 406 9.97 6.91 -37.47
C PRO A 406 11.09 7.93 -37.31
N PRO A 407 12.36 7.50 -37.22
CA PRO A 407 13.48 8.42 -37.12
C PRO A 407 13.41 9.39 -38.30
N GLN A 408 13.44 10.70 -38.02
CA GLN A 408 13.52 11.70 -39.07
C GLN A 408 14.78 11.41 -39.87
N PRO A 409 14.72 11.33 -41.21
CA PRO A 409 15.90 11.15 -42.03
C PRO A 409 16.85 12.33 -41.81
N ALA A 410 18.15 11.98 -41.63
CA ALA A 410 19.26 12.93 -41.38
C ALA A 410 19.49 13.85 -42.61
#